data_9c635f06644f7d07134a7ba3e52be8e4
#
_entry.id   9c635f06644f7d07134a7ba3e52be8e4
#
_cell.length_a   1.000
_cell.length_b   1.000
_cell.length_c   1.000
_cell.angle_alpha   90.00
_cell.angle_beta   90.00
_cell.angle_gamma   90.00
#
_symmetry.space_group_name_H-M   'P 1'
#
loop_
_entity.id
_entity.type
_entity.pdbx_description
1 polymer ?
#
loop_
_entity_poly.entity_id
_entity_poly.type
_entity_poly.pdbx_seq_one_letter_code
_entity_poly.pdbx_strand_id
1 'polypeptide(L)'
;MVLVLCPKKLSDNWRTFKENYLNNPVAKDRLRYDVLYHTDLSREHGETAGIDLAKLNWGNYDLIVIDESHNFRNGGDYSGRGDDRRENRYLQLLNKVIRSGVKSKVLMLSATPVNNNFSDLRNQLELAYEGNASLINEKLDTKKPIDVIFRNAQTAFNRWSKLEPTERTTENLLRNLDFDFFTMLDSVTIARSRKHIEKYYNMDAIGKFPERMKPISLRPKLSDLPTAIDYDEIYEQLTRLNLAIYIPTDFLLDSKRSKYIDPSKNIDRAGCPATR
;
A
#
# COMPACT_ATOMS: atom_id res chain seq x y z
N MET A 1 23.54 9.48 -6.40
CA MET A 1 22.36 10.38 -6.66
C MET A 1 21.16 9.93 -5.85
N VAL A 2 20.20 10.84 -5.60
CA VAL A 2 18.98 10.51 -4.84
C VAL A 2 17.76 10.67 -5.76
N LEU A 3 16.87 9.69 -5.76
CA LEU A 3 15.58 9.73 -6.44
C LEU A 3 14.45 9.78 -5.41
N VAL A 4 13.55 10.74 -5.55
CA VAL A 4 12.29 10.79 -4.81
C VAL A 4 11.16 10.40 -5.77
N LEU A 5 10.45 9.33 -5.42
CA LEU A 5 9.23 8.89 -6.09
C LEU A 5 8.02 9.24 -5.24
N CYS A 6 7.15 10.10 -5.74
CA CYS A 6 5.98 10.55 -5.01
C CYS A 6 4.72 10.62 -5.88
N PRO A 7 3.51 10.68 -5.30
CA PRO A 7 2.32 11.08 -6.03
C PRO A 7 2.48 12.51 -6.59
N LYS A 8 2.01 12.75 -7.82
CA LYS A 8 2.15 14.07 -8.49
C LYS A 8 1.69 15.24 -7.61
N LYS A 9 0.61 15.08 -6.86
CA LYS A 9 0.05 16.10 -5.97
C LYS A 9 0.94 16.47 -4.78
N LEU A 10 1.96 15.64 -4.45
CA LEU A 10 2.91 15.89 -3.36
C LEU A 10 4.27 16.39 -3.85
N SER A 11 4.44 16.54 -5.16
CA SER A 11 5.72 16.93 -5.75
C SER A 11 6.22 18.29 -5.28
N ASP A 12 5.33 19.24 -5.07
CA ASP A 12 5.73 20.59 -4.65
C ASP A 12 6.28 20.62 -3.22
N ASN A 13 5.78 19.74 -2.34
CA ASN A 13 6.34 19.57 -0.99
C ASN A 13 7.81 19.14 -1.06
N TRP A 14 8.13 18.20 -1.95
CA TRP A 14 9.49 17.73 -2.15
C TRP A 14 10.38 18.77 -2.83
N ARG A 15 9.86 19.54 -3.79
CA ARG A 15 10.60 20.61 -4.47
C ARG A 15 10.99 21.73 -3.55
N THR A 16 10.19 22.04 -2.53
CA THR A 16 10.46 23.08 -1.54
C THR A 16 11.86 22.91 -0.90
N PHE A 17 12.31 21.68 -0.67
CA PHE A 17 13.61 21.42 -0.05
C PHE A 17 14.76 21.35 -1.06
N LYS A 18 14.47 21.19 -2.35
CA LYS A 18 15.46 21.16 -3.43
C LYS A 18 15.82 22.57 -3.90
N GLU A 19 14.84 23.41 -3.98
CA GLU A 19 14.96 24.76 -4.53
C GLU A 19 15.25 25.80 -3.45
N ASN A 20 15.85 26.90 -3.86
CA ASN A 20 16.28 27.95 -2.92
C ASN A 20 15.11 28.89 -2.58
N TYR A 21 14.00 28.36 -2.12
CA TYR A 21 12.85 29.13 -1.67
C TYR A 21 13.13 29.80 -0.32
N LEU A 22 12.52 30.96 -0.10
CA LEU A 22 12.58 31.70 1.17
C LEU A 22 12.15 30.84 2.37
N ASN A 23 11.28 29.86 2.14
CA ASN A 23 10.74 28.96 3.17
C ASN A 23 11.49 27.63 3.29
N ASN A 24 12.61 27.45 2.60
CA ASN A 24 13.40 26.23 2.72
C ASN A 24 14.35 26.31 3.92
N PRO A 25 14.07 25.61 5.05
CA PRO A 25 14.89 25.68 6.25
C PRO A 25 16.27 25.05 6.07
N VAL A 26 16.42 24.19 5.04
CA VAL A 26 17.68 23.47 4.72
C VAL A 26 18.34 23.96 3.43
N ALA A 27 18.01 25.19 2.99
CA ALA A 27 18.53 25.75 1.73
C ALA A 27 20.08 25.77 1.69
N LYS A 28 20.73 25.95 2.85
CA LYS A 28 22.20 25.97 2.97
C LYS A 28 22.83 24.61 2.65
N ASP A 29 22.10 23.51 2.84
CA ASP A 29 22.61 22.15 2.60
C ASP A 29 22.65 21.80 1.10
N ARG A 30 22.02 22.60 0.26
CA ARG A 30 22.00 22.46 -1.21
C ARG A 30 21.67 21.04 -1.64
N LEU A 31 20.57 20.49 -1.10
CA LEU A 31 20.14 19.13 -1.36
C LEU A 31 19.92 18.91 -2.87
N ARG A 32 20.51 17.86 -3.41
CA ARG A 32 20.41 17.46 -4.81
C ARG A 32 19.72 16.12 -4.93
N TYR A 33 18.52 16.12 -5.47
CA TYR A 33 17.75 14.92 -5.76
C TYR A 33 16.79 15.16 -6.92
N ASP A 34 16.40 14.10 -7.59
CA ASP A 34 15.39 14.13 -8.63
C ASP A 34 14.03 13.79 -8.04
N VAL A 35 12.97 14.48 -8.49
CA VAL A 35 11.60 14.24 -8.07
C VAL A 35 10.81 13.76 -9.27
N LEU A 36 10.40 12.49 -9.24
CA LEU A 36 9.59 11.86 -10.26
C LEU A 36 8.30 11.31 -9.67
N TYR A 37 7.34 11.01 -10.53
CA TYR A 37 6.05 10.51 -10.08
C TYR A 37 6.00 8.98 -10.16
N HIS A 38 5.16 8.35 -9.32
CA HIS A 38 4.91 6.91 -9.41
C HIS A 38 4.47 6.47 -10.81
N THR A 39 3.78 7.36 -11.54
CA THR A 39 3.31 7.09 -12.91
C THR A 39 4.43 7.14 -13.96
N ASP A 40 5.54 7.80 -13.65
CA ASP A 40 6.65 7.94 -14.62
C ASP A 40 7.40 6.61 -14.78
N LEU A 41 7.33 5.71 -13.81
CA LEU A 41 7.86 4.35 -13.93
C LEU A 41 7.33 3.61 -15.16
N SER A 42 6.05 3.82 -15.50
CA SER A 42 5.38 3.18 -16.63
C SER A 42 5.49 3.96 -17.95
N ARG A 43 6.25 5.06 -17.94
CA ARG A 43 6.43 5.91 -19.13
C ARG A 43 7.82 5.68 -19.72
N GLU A 44 7.88 5.53 -21.03
CA GLU A 44 9.13 5.40 -21.77
C GLU A 44 9.62 6.75 -22.29
N HIS A 45 8.69 7.68 -22.54
CA HIS A 45 8.94 8.99 -23.11
C HIS A 45 8.20 10.09 -22.37
N GLY A 46 8.66 11.32 -22.55
CA GLY A 46 8.08 12.53 -22.00
C GLY A 46 8.98 13.19 -20.98
N GLU A 47 8.54 14.34 -20.49
CA GLU A 47 9.28 15.15 -19.54
C GLU A 47 8.53 15.21 -18.20
N THR A 48 9.29 15.13 -17.12
CA THR A 48 8.79 15.36 -15.74
C THR A 48 9.80 16.21 -15.00
N ALA A 49 9.37 17.36 -14.52
CA ALA A 49 10.20 18.27 -13.72
C ALA A 49 11.52 18.68 -14.40
N GLY A 50 11.53 18.88 -15.72
CA GLY A 50 12.72 19.20 -16.51
C GLY A 50 13.61 17.99 -16.83
N ILE A 51 13.16 16.78 -16.53
CA ILE A 51 13.88 15.52 -16.77
C ILE A 51 13.21 14.79 -17.95
N ASP A 52 13.97 14.57 -19.02
CA ASP A 52 13.55 13.74 -20.15
C ASP A 52 13.64 12.26 -19.76
N LEU A 53 12.49 11.60 -19.65
CA LEU A 53 12.40 10.20 -19.18
C LEU A 53 13.05 9.22 -20.16
N ALA A 54 13.12 9.55 -21.44
CA ALA A 54 13.77 8.70 -22.45
C ALA A 54 15.31 8.67 -22.29
N LYS A 55 15.88 9.71 -21.71
CA LYS A 55 17.33 9.84 -21.49
C LYS A 55 17.75 9.51 -20.06
N LEU A 56 16.78 9.23 -19.19
CA LEU A 56 17.04 8.98 -17.79
C LEU A 56 17.66 7.60 -17.57
N ASN A 57 18.84 7.57 -16.97
CA ASN A 57 19.43 6.33 -16.48
C ASN A 57 18.86 6.01 -15.09
N TRP A 58 17.80 5.20 -15.07
CA TRP A 58 17.10 4.79 -13.86
C TRP A 58 17.96 4.01 -12.85
N GLY A 59 19.00 3.33 -13.30
CA GLY A 59 19.93 2.57 -12.46
C GLY A 59 21.04 3.41 -11.81
N ASN A 60 21.00 4.75 -11.90
CA ASN A 60 22.10 5.62 -11.41
C ASN A 60 21.77 6.29 -10.05
N TYR A 61 20.88 5.72 -9.26
CA TYR A 61 20.48 6.28 -7.97
C TYR A 61 20.95 5.42 -6.80
N ASP A 62 21.72 6.00 -5.88
CA ASP A 62 22.22 5.34 -4.68
C ASP A 62 21.17 5.25 -3.57
N LEU A 63 20.23 6.19 -3.56
CA LEU A 63 19.13 6.25 -2.61
C LEU A 63 17.81 6.52 -3.35
N ILE A 64 16.82 5.69 -3.07
CA ILE A 64 15.46 5.83 -3.59
C ILE A 64 14.54 6.10 -2.40
N VAL A 65 13.91 7.26 -2.39
CA VAL A 65 12.88 7.64 -1.40
C VAL A 65 11.52 7.47 -2.04
N ILE A 66 10.68 6.62 -1.47
CA ILE A 66 9.35 6.34 -1.98
C ILE A 66 8.32 6.93 -1.01
N ASP A 67 7.74 8.06 -1.38
CA ASP A 67 6.64 8.67 -0.62
C ASP A 67 5.32 7.98 -0.96
N GLU A 68 4.44 7.81 0.03
CA GLU A 68 3.22 7.01 -0.08
C GLU A 68 3.48 5.59 -0.62
N SER A 69 4.46 4.91 -0.04
CA SER A 69 4.94 3.60 -0.47
C SER A 69 3.87 2.50 -0.47
N HIS A 70 2.76 2.70 0.25
CA HIS A 70 1.61 1.81 0.21
C HIS A 70 1.00 1.64 -1.20
N ASN A 71 1.32 2.51 -2.15
CA ASN A 71 0.94 2.35 -3.55
C ASN A 71 1.64 1.16 -4.24
N PHE A 72 2.70 0.63 -3.61
CA PHE A 72 3.46 -0.53 -4.08
C PHE A 72 3.17 -1.81 -3.27
N ARG A 73 2.19 -1.80 -2.38
CA ARG A 73 1.85 -2.92 -1.48
C ARG A 73 1.37 -4.19 -2.20
N ASN A 74 0.78 -4.07 -3.39
CA ASN A 74 0.21 -5.21 -4.11
C ASN A 74 1.28 -6.14 -4.72
N GLY A 75 2.55 -5.77 -4.66
CA GLY A 75 3.63 -6.57 -5.20
C GLY A 75 3.70 -6.60 -6.72
N GLY A 76 4.49 -7.53 -7.23
CA GLY A 76 4.71 -7.71 -8.66
C GLY A 76 3.61 -8.52 -9.32
N ASP A 77 2.98 -7.95 -10.35
CA ASP A 77 2.05 -8.63 -11.21
C ASP A 77 2.20 -8.15 -12.65
N TYR A 78 1.87 -9.04 -13.60
CA TYR A 78 1.89 -8.73 -15.02
C TYR A 78 0.46 -8.50 -15.49
N SER A 79 0.20 -7.34 -16.08
CA SER A 79 -1.06 -7.04 -16.75
C SER A 79 -1.00 -7.42 -18.24
N GLY A 80 -2.11 -7.89 -18.79
CA GLY A 80 -2.21 -8.33 -20.20
C GLY A 80 -2.17 -9.84 -20.38
N ARG A 81 -2.42 -10.30 -21.60
CA ARG A 81 -2.43 -11.73 -21.98
C ARG A 81 -1.45 -11.95 -23.14
N GLY A 82 -0.73 -13.09 -23.11
CA GLY A 82 0.20 -13.45 -24.17
C GLY A 82 1.42 -12.54 -24.24
N ASP A 83 1.82 -12.14 -25.45
CA ASP A 83 3.00 -11.30 -25.73
C ASP A 83 2.84 -9.83 -25.28
N ASP A 84 1.62 -9.38 -24.98
CA ASP A 84 1.33 -8.03 -24.48
C ASP A 84 1.44 -7.89 -22.93
N ARG A 85 2.11 -8.82 -22.28
CA ARG A 85 2.33 -8.74 -20.83
C ARG A 85 3.19 -7.53 -20.47
N ARG A 86 2.61 -6.62 -19.70
CA ARG A 86 3.30 -5.43 -19.17
C ARG A 86 3.54 -5.58 -17.68
N GLU A 87 4.75 -5.21 -17.28
CA GLU A 87 5.09 -5.10 -15.85
C GLU A 87 4.25 -4.01 -15.20
N ASN A 88 3.73 -4.30 -14.00
CA ASN A 88 3.12 -3.27 -13.18
C ASN A 88 4.19 -2.31 -12.63
N ARG A 89 3.75 -1.20 -12.02
CA ARG A 89 4.67 -0.19 -11.46
C ARG A 89 5.63 -0.75 -10.40
N TYR A 90 5.22 -1.75 -9.67
CA TYR A 90 6.07 -2.43 -8.68
C TYR A 90 7.24 -3.14 -9.37
N LEU A 91 6.97 -3.96 -10.39
CA LEU A 91 8.00 -4.67 -11.15
C LEU A 91 8.92 -3.70 -11.88
N GLN A 92 8.37 -2.63 -12.43
CA GLN A 92 9.18 -1.60 -13.08
C GLN A 92 10.12 -0.90 -12.10
N LEU A 93 9.63 -0.57 -10.89
CA LEU A 93 10.49 -0.03 -9.84
C LEU A 93 11.59 -1.03 -9.46
N LEU A 94 11.22 -2.29 -9.24
CA LEU A 94 12.15 -3.34 -8.83
C LEU A 94 13.21 -3.61 -9.92
N ASN A 95 12.79 -3.82 -11.17
CA ASN A 95 13.67 -4.24 -12.24
C ASN A 95 14.43 -3.09 -12.88
N LYS A 96 13.74 -1.98 -13.16
CA LYS A 96 14.28 -0.83 -13.91
C LYS A 96 15.12 0.11 -13.04
N VAL A 97 14.79 0.21 -11.74
CA VAL A 97 15.43 1.17 -10.83
C VAL A 97 16.32 0.46 -9.81
N ILE A 98 15.76 -0.49 -9.06
CA ILE A 98 16.46 -1.07 -7.89
C ILE A 98 17.49 -2.12 -8.31
N ARG A 99 17.14 -3.03 -9.21
CA ARG A 99 18.03 -4.12 -9.67
C ARG A 99 18.98 -3.71 -10.77
N SER A 100 18.70 -2.61 -11.48
CA SER A 100 19.54 -2.16 -12.58
C SER A 100 20.58 -1.12 -12.12
N GLY A 101 21.84 -1.34 -12.42
CA GLY A 101 22.90 -0.35 -12.17
C GLY A 101 23.51 -0.42 -10.78
N VAL A 102 23.59 0.72 -10.07
CA VAL A 102 24.24 0.81 -8.76
C VAL A 102 23.40 0.21 -7.66
N LYS A 103 24.03 -0.33 -6.63
CA LYS A 103 23.32 -0.87 -5.46
C LYS A 103 22.64 0.25 -4.70
N SER A 104 21.32 0.28 -4.77
CA SER A 104 20.49 1.33 -4.18
C SER A 104 20.07 1.00 -2.74
N LYS A 105 19.97 2.04 -1.91
CA LYS A 105 19.23 1.98 -0.64
C LYS A 105 17.80 2.46 -0.89
N VAL A 106 16.84 1.86 -0.19
CA VAL A 106 15.43 2.23 -0.32
C VAL A 106 14.90 2.75 1.02
N LEU A 107 14.32 3.94 1.00
CA LEU A 107 13.61 4.54 2.12
C LEU A 107 12.13 4.69 1.75
N MET A 108 11.26 4.07 2.52
CA MET A 108 9.82 4.10 2.29
C MET A 108 9.10 4.94 3.33
N LEU A 109 8.23 5.83 2.87
CA LEU A 109 7.39 6.67 3.71
C LEU A 109 5.93 6.31 3.49
N SER A 110 5.21 5.98 4.55
CA SER A 110 3.79 5.67 4.50
C SER A 110 3.12 5.87 5.85
N ALA A 111 1.91 6.42 5.84
CA ALA A 111 1.05 6.45 7.02
C ALA A 111 0.33 5.11 7.26
N THR A 112 0.17 4.29 6.23
CA THR A 112 -0.62 3.06 6.24
C THR A 112 0.10 1.93 5.49
N PRO A 113 1.22 1.41 6.01
CA PRO A 113 2.01 0.39 5.32
C PRO A 113 1.28 -0.95 5.17
N VAL A 114 0.33 -1.23 6.05
CA VAL A 114 -0.55 -2.41 6.01
C VAL A 114 -1.99 -1.93 5.86
N ASN A 115 -2.74 -2.56 4.97
CA ASN A 115 -4.18 -2.33 4.82
C ASN A 115 -4.98 -3.53 5.35
N ASN A 116 -5.01 -4.63 4.60
CA ASN A 116 -5.80 -5.81 4.96
C ASN A 116 -4.94 -7.06 5.19
N ASN A 117 -3.72 -7.07 4.71
CA ASN A 117 -2.84 -8.23 4.76
C ASN A 117 -1.41 -7.84 5.15
N PHE A 118 -0.73 -8.72 5.86
CA PHE A 118 0.69 -8.54 6.14
C PHE A 118 1.58 -8.69 4.88
N SER A 119 1.05 -9.33 3.83
CA SER A 119 1.70 -9.32 2.51
C SER A 119 1.90 -7.91 1.95
N ASP A 120 1.04 -6.95 2.32
CA ASP A 120 1.20 -5.54 1.93
C ASP A 120 2.54 -4.97 2.41
N LEU A 121 2.92 -5.28 3.64
CA LEU A 121 4.20 -4.86 4.22
C LEU A 121 5.36 -5.67 3.64
N ARG A 122 5.19 -6.99 3.50
CA ARG A 122 6.19 -7.87 2.89
C ARG A 122 6.58 -7.36 1.50
N ASN A 123 5.60 -7.12 0.64
CA ASN A 123 5.85 -6.64 -0.72
C ASN A 123 6.60 -5.30 -0.75
N GLN A 124 6.24 -4.38 0.15
CA GLN A 124 6.99 -3.14 0.27
C GLN A 124 8.44 -3.40 0.70
N LEU A 125 8.67 -4.23 1.72
CA LEU A 125 10.02 -4.56 2.19
C LEU A 125 10.86 -5.28 1.12
N GLU A 126 10.24 -6.08 0.24
CA GLU A 126 10.93 -6.73 -0.88
C GLU A 126 11.69 -5.73 -1.77
N LEU A 127 11.22 -4.50 -1.91
CA LEU A 127 11.93 -3.45 -2.62
C LEU A 127 13.28 -3.13 -1.97
N ALA A 128 13.38 -3.19 -0.64
CA ALA A 128 14.61 -2.86 0.08
C ALA A 128 15.69 -3.96 0.01
N TYR A 129 15.32 -5.20 -0.30
CA TYR A 129 16.25 -6.31 -0.47
C TYR A 129 16.22 -6.91 -1.89
N GLU A 130 15.81 -6.10 -2.87
CA GLU A 130 15.87 -6.44 -4.29
C GLU A 130 15.03 -7.67 -4.66
N GLY A 131 14.01 -8.01 -3.85
CA GLY A 131 13.22 -9.24 -3.99
C GLY A 131 13.99 -10.52 -3.66
N ASN A 132 15.16 -10.43 -3.05
CA ASN A 132 15.98 -11.58 -2.66
C ASN A 132 16.01 -11.73 -1.13
N ALA A 133 15.18 -12.63 -0.59
CA ALA A 133 15.03 -12.84 0.84
C ALA A 133 16.34 -13.20 1.57
N SER A 134 17.35 -13.78 0.91
CA SER A 134 18.63 -14.08 1.53
C SER A 134 19.36 -12.82 1.97
N LEU A 135 19.26 -11.71 1.22
CA LEU A 135 19.92 -10.45 1.53
C LEU A 135 19.43 -9.82 2.84
N ILE A 136 18.17 -10.05 3.20
CA ILE A 136 17.63 -9.52 4.44
C ILE A 136 17.75 -10.53 5.59
N ASN A 137 17.59 -11.83 5.33
CA ASN A 137 17.71 -12.87 6.35
C ASN A 137 19.07 -12.87 7.03
N GLU A 138 20.15 -12.56 6.29
CA GLU A 138 21.50 -12.43 6.84
C GLU A 138 21.68 -11.22 7.76
N LYS A 139 20.82 -10.21 7.64
CA LYS A 139 20.90 -8.96 8.39
C LYS A 139 19.92 -8.88 9.56
N LEU A 140 18.88 -9.72 9.53
CA LEU A 140 17.90 -9.77 10.60
C LEU A 140 18.37 -10.69 11.72
N ASP A 141 18.34 -10.22 12.95
CA ASP A 141 18.56 -11.03 14.14
C ASP A 141 17.26 -11.77 14.53
N THR A 142 16.77 -12.60 13.60
CA THR A 142 15.55 -13.40 13.78
C THR A 142 15.88 -14.89 13.65
N LYS A 143 15.14 -15.73 14.41
CA LYS A 143 15.30 -17.18 14.35
C LYS A 143 14.72 -17.81 13.09
N LYS A 144 13.76 -17.12 12.47
CA LYS A 144 13.03 -17.59 11.30
C LYS A 144 13.29 -16.70 10.09
N PRO A 145 13.31 -17.28 8.87
CA PRO A 145 13.37 -16.50 7.64
C PRO A 145 12.15 -15.58 7.48
N ILE A 146 12.35 -14.44 6.82
CA ILE A 146 11.32 -13.41 6.64
C ILE A 146 10.01 -13.96 6.05
N ASP A 147 10.08 -14.89 5.11
CA ASP A 147 8.90 -15.49 4.50
C ASP A 147 8.06 -16.31 5.49
N VAL A 148 8.73 -17.00 6.43
CA VAL A 148 8.07 -17.76 7.49
C VAL A 148 7.45 -16.82 8.50
N ILE A 149 8.14 -15.73 8.85
CA ILE A 149 7.64 -14.69 9.77
C ILE A 149 6.32 -14.10 9.22
N PHE A 150 6.30 -13.68 7.96
CA PHE A 150 5.10 -13.10 7.35
C PHE A 150 3.96 -14.11 7.20
N ARG A 151 4.26 -15.37 6.87
CA ARG A 151 3.25 -16.44 6.80
C ARG A 151 2.60 -16.68 8.14
N ASN A 152 3.39 -16.74 9.20
CA ASN A 152 2.89 -16.93 10.57
C ASN A 152 2.04 -15.74 11.00
N ALA A 153 2.49 -14.51 10.75
CA ALA A 153 1.76 -13.30 11.05
C ALA A 153 0.41 -13.26 10.32
N GLN A 154 0.38 -13.60 9.03
CA GLN A 154 -0.87 -13.66 8.26
C GLN A 154 -1.82 -14.74 8.79
N THR A 155 -1.29 -15.88 9.20
CA THR A 155 -2.09 -16.95 9.81
C THR A 155 -2.71 -16.51 11.13
N ALA A 156 -1.93 -15.81 11.97
CA ALA A 156 -2.43 -15.25 13.24
C ALA A 156 -3.52 -14.20 12.97
N PHE A 157 -3.32 -13.31 12.00
CA PHE A 157 -4.31 -12.32 11.60
C PHE A 157 -5.60 -12.95 11.08
N ASN A 158 -5.51 -13.96 10.23
CA ASN A 158 -6.67 -14.67 9.69
C ASN A 158 -7.48 -15.41 10.77
N ARG A 159 -6.82 -15.94 11.81
CA ARG A 159 -7.49 -16.52 12.96
C ARG A 159 -8.20 -15.44 13.78
N TRP A 160 -7.50 -14.36 14.08
CA TRP A 160 -8.04 -13.23 14.82
C TRP A 160 -9.26 -12.60 14.12
N SER A 161 -9.22 -12.45 12.79
CA SER A 161 -10.32 -11.87 12.01
C SER A 161 -11.62 -12.68 12.04
N LYS A 162 -11.52 -13.97 12.40
CA LYS A 162 -12.66 -14.89 12.53
C LYS A 162 -13.24 -14.98 13.95
N LEU A 163 -12.60 -14.32 14.93
CA LEU A 163 -13.11 -14.28 16.29
C LEU A 163 -14.39 -13.45 16.36
N GLU A 164 -15.15 -13.67 17.43
CA GLU A 164 -16.32 -12.84 17.75
C GLU A 164 -15.92 -11.36 17.92
N PRO A 165 -16.78 -10.40 17.58
CA PRO A 165 -16.48 -8.97 17.63
C PRO A 165 -15.92 -8.49 18.97
N THR A 166 -16.35 -9.10 20.07
CA THR A 166 -15.89 -8.80 21.44
C THR A 166 -14.47 -9.26 21.72
N GLU A 167 -14.02 -10.32 21.05
CA GLU A 167 -12.68 -10.89 21.19
C GLU A 167 -11.66 -10.33 20.18
N ARG A 168 -12.12 -9.63 19.15
CA ARG A 168 -11.27 -8.99 18.12
C ARG A 168 -10.60 -7.72 18.65
N THR A 169 -9.86 -7.85 19.72
CA THR A 169 -9.06 -6.75 20.28
C THR A 169 -7.65 -6.75 19.73
N THR A 170 -7.02 -5.57 19.67
CA THR A 170 -5.62 -5.44 19.29
C THR A 170 -4.71 -6.27 20.19
N GLU A 171 -5.01 -6.34 21.46
CA GLU A 171 -4.25 -7.13 22.44
C GLU A 171 -4.25 -8.62 22.10
N ASN A 172 -5.41 -9.18 21.73
CA ASN A 172 -5.51 -10.58 21.31
C ASN A 172 -4.73 -10.84 20.01
N LEU A 173 -4.71 -9.89 19.09
CA LEU A 173 -3.87 -10.02 17.88
C LEU A 173 -2.39 -10.03 18.25
N LEU A 174 -1.93 -9.07 19.03
CA LEU A 174 -0.51 -8.93 19.40
C LEU A 174 0.01 -10.15 20.16
N ARG A 175 -0.79 -10.77 21.03
CA ARG A 175 -0.42 -12.01 21.75
C ARG A 175 -0.22 -13.21 20.83
N ASN A 176 -0.86 -13.21 19.66
CA ASN A 176 -0.78 -14.30 18.68
C ASN A 176 0.32 -14.09 17.62
N LEU A 177 0.93 -12.90 17.59
CA LEU A 177 2.05 -12.63 16.71
C LEU A 177 3.36 -13.15 17.31
N ASP A 178 4.22 -13.65 16.43
CA ASP A 178 5.53 -14.18 16.80
C ASP A 178 6.49 -13.06 17.26
N PHE A 179 7.35 -13.35 18.22
CA PHE A 179 8.40 -12.43 18.67
C PHE A 179 9.32 -12.01 17.50
N ASP A 180 9.67 -12.93 16.61
CA ASP A 180 10.48 -12.64 15.42
C ASP A 180 9.83 -11.58 14.52
N PHE A 181 8.49 -11.51 14.48
CA PHE A 181 7.79 -10.46 13.73
C PHE A 181 8.05 -9.06 14.29
N PHE A 182 8.04 -8.92 15.61
CA PHE A 182 8.34 -7.64 16.26
C PHE A 182 9.82 -7.27 16.10
N THR A 183 10.74 -8.22 16.29
CA THR A 183 12.17 -8.01 16.07
C THR A 183 12.47 -7.53 14.66
N MET A 184 11.85 -8.15 13.66
CA MET A 184 11.96 -7.75 12.27
C MET A 184 11.41 -6.33 12.06
N LEU A 185 10.21 -6.01 12.58
CA LEU A 185 9.64 -4.67 12.45
C LEU A 185 10.53 -3.59 13.08
N ASP A 186 11.01 -3.81 14.28
CA ASP A 186 11.87 -2.85 14.98
C ASP A 186 13.18 -2.60 14.22
N SER A 187 13.70 -3.62 13.52
CA SER A 187 14.92 -3.52 12.73
C SER A 187 14.77 -2.71 11.44
N VAL A 188 13.57 -2.68 10.85
CA VAL A 188 13.34 -2.09 9.51
C VAL A 188 12.39 -0.90 9.51
N THR A 189 11.76 -0.56 10.64
CA THR A 189 10.78 0.52 10.69
C THR A 189 11.09 1.58 11.74
N ILE A 190 10.74 2.82 11.42
CA ILE A 190 10.76 3.94 12.37
C ILE A 190 9.33 4.47 12.47
N ALA A 191 8.60 4.03 13.50
CA ALA A 191 7.22 4.47 13.70
C ALA A 191 7.15 5.75 14.55
N ARG A 192 6.32 6.71 14.13
CA ARG A 192 6.05 7.95 14.86
C ARG A 192 4.54 8.21 14.90
N SER A 193 3.91 7.93 16.03
CA SER A 193 2.52 8.29 16.26
C SER A 193 2.42 9.70 16.87
N ARG A 194 1.26 10.35 16.77
CA ARG A 194 1.02 11.64 17.46
C ARG A 194 1.32 11.55 18.95
N LYS A 195 0.86 10.50 19.62
CA LYS A 195 1.14 10.26 21.06
C LYS A 195 2.64 10.12 21.35
N HIS A 196 3.40 9.48 20.43
CA HIS A 196 4.84 9.38 20.55
C HIS A 196 5.50 10.76 20.43
N ILE A 197 5.08 11.56 19.46
CA ILE A 197 5.60 12.92 19.27
C ILE A 197 5.27 13.77 20.49
N GLU A 198 4.03 13.77 20.97
CA GLU A 198 3.61 14.52 22.17
C GLU A 198 4.42 14.15 23.42
N LYS A 199 4.81 12.88 23.55
CA LYS A 199 5.55 12.39 24.73
C LYS A 199 7.05 12.71 24.69
N TYR A 200 7.67 12.67 23.51
CA TYR A 200 9.13 12.68 23.40
C TYR A 200 9.71 13.89 22.66
N TYR A 201 8.89 14.74 22.06
CA TYR A 201 9.35 15.92 21.35
C TYR A 201 8.91 17.21 22.06
N ASN A 202 9.63 18.29 21.81
CA ASN A 202 9.26 19.60 22.36
C ASN A 202 8.01 20.14 21.65
N MET A 203 6.87 20.07 22.34
CA MET A 203 5.58 20.52 21.83
C MET A 203 5.47 22.04 21.70
N ASP A 204 6.29 22.80 22.42
CA ASP A 204 6.28 24.26 22.31
C ASP A 204 6.75 24.74 20.93
N ALA A 205 7.67 24.00 20.31
CA ALA A 205 8.16 24.27 18.97
C ALA A 205 7.24 23.73 17.86
N ILE A 206 6.54 22.62 18.11
CA ILE A 206 5.71 21.92 17.13
C ILE A 206 4.26 22.42 17.17
N GLY A 207 3.77 22.86 18.33
CA GLY A 207 2.37 23.18 18.59
C GLY A 207 1.54 21.94 18.98
N LYS A 208 0.28 22.16 19.31
CA LYS A 208 -0.64 21.08 19.69
C LYS A 208 -1.29 20.47 18.45
N PHE A 209 -1.35 19.14 18.41
CA PHE A 209 -2.15 18.46 17.40
C PHE A 209 -3.64 18.78 17.55
N PRO A 210 -4.37 18.96 16.44
CA PRO A 210 -5.81 19.13 16.48
C PRO A 210 -6.50 17.95 17.17
N GLU A 211 -7.48 18.27 18.02
CA GLU A 211 -8.30 17.23 18.64
C GLU A 211 -9.15 16.52 17.57
N ARG A 212 -9.17 15.20 17.65
CA ARG A 212 -9.98 14.40 16.73
C ARG A 212 -11.40 14.32 17.24
N MET A 213 -12.28 15.11 16.64
CA MET A 213 -13.71 15.04 16.92
C MET A 213 -14.32 13.74 16.42
N LYS A 214 -15.43 13.33 17.02
CA LYS A 214 -16.21 12.19 16.49
C LYS A 214 -16.75 12.57 15.10
N PRO A 215 -16.72 11.65 14.13
CA PRO A 215 -17.30 11.92 12.82
C PRO A 215 -18.82 12.16 12.95
N ILE A 216 -19.30 13.20 12.28
CA ILE A 216 -20.73 13.48 12.15
C ILE A 216 -21.15 12.92 10.78
N SER A 217 -22.02 11.90 10.80
CA SER A 217 -22.61 11.38 9.56
C SER A 217 -23.80 12.24 9.17
N LEU A 218 -23.69 12.95 8.05
CA LEU A 218 -24.79 13.69 7.47
C LEU A 218 -25.39 12.85 6.33
N ARG A 219 -26.69 12.65 6.38
CA ARG A 219 -27.45 11.99 5.32
C ARG A 219 -28.42 13.02 4.72
N PRO A 220 -27.94 13.89 3.83
CA PRO A 220 -28.80 14.87 3.19
C PRO A 220 -29.84 14.16 2.32
N LYS A 221 -31.04 14.72 2.23
CA LYS A 221 -32.02 14.25 1.26
C LYS A 221 -31.47 14.46 -0.16
N LEU A 222 -31.77 13.53 -1.04
CA LEU A 222 -31.36 13.60 -2.45
C LEU A 222 -32.06 14.75 -3.21
N SER A 223 -33.27 15.09 -2.78
CA SER A 223 -34.08 16.13 -3.38
C SER A 223 -35.16 16.61 -2.38
N ASP A 224 -35.60 17.86 -2.51
CA ASP A 224 -36.74 18.38 -1.79
C ASP A 224 -38.10 18.05 -2.46
N LEU A 225 -38.09 17.32 -3.58
CA LEU A 225 -39.27 16.89 -4.25
C LEU A 225 -40.03 15.84 -3.41
N PRO A 226 -41.33 15.97 -3.18
CA PRO A 226 -42.14 15.03 -2.39
C PRO A 226 -42.15 13.59 -2.92
N THR A 227 -41.81 13.42 -4.19
CA THR A 227 -41.78 12.11 -4.89
C THR A 227 -40.39 11.52 -4.96
N ALA A 228 -39.35 12.21 -4.45
CA ALA A 228 -37.99 11.70 -4.46
C ALA A 228 -37.79 10.68 -3.34
N ILE A 229 -37.27 9.52 -3.71
CA ILE A 229 -36.89 8.44 -2.79
C ILE A 229 -35.64 8.89 -2.02
N ASP A 230 -35.62 8.77 -0.69
CA ASP A 230 -34.46 9.05 0.11
C ASP A 230 -33.48 7.84 0.19
N TYR A 231 -32.32 8.05 0.79
CA TYR A 231 -31.30 7.00 0.91
C TYR A 231 -31.77 5.82 1.77
N ASP A 232 -32.55 6.06 2.81
CA ASP A 232 -33.01 5.00 3.71
C ASP A 232 -34.08 4.16 3.00
N GLU A 233 -34.95 4.78 2.21
CA GLU A 233 -35.95 4.10 1.40
C GLU A 233 -35.31 3.29 0.25
N ILE A 234 -34.29 3.85 -0.43
CA ILE A 234 -33.49 3.11 -1.41
C ILE A 234 -32.84 1.89 -0.77
N TYR A 235 -32.23 2.06 0.41
CA TYR A 235 -31.59 0.98 1.14
C TYR A 235 -32.58 -0.12 1.51
N GLU A 236 -33.77 0.24 2.02
CA GLU A 236 -34.82 -0.73 2.34
C GLU A 236 -35.30 -1.47 1.11
N GLN A 237 -35.48 -0.78 0.00
CA GLN A 237 -35.90 -1.41 -1.27
C GLN A 237 -34.81 -2.38 -1.77
N LEU A 238 -33.55 -1.98 -1.74
CA LEU A 238 -32.42 -2.82 -2.17
C LEU A 238 -32.24 -4.04 -1.28
N THR A 239 -32.44 -3.93 0.04
CA THR A 239 -32.35 -5.08 0.95
C THR A 239 -33.48 -6.09 0.80
N ARG A 240 -34.64 -5.67 0.29
CA ARG A 240 -35.73 -6.59 -0.07
C ARG A 240 -35.48 -7.35 -1.37
N LEU A 241 -34.57 -6.86 -2.21
CA LEU A 241 -34.20 -7.51 -3.45
C LEU A 241 -33.06 -8.51 -3.19
N ASN A 242 -33.26 -9.77 -3.53
CA ASN A 242 -32.20 -10.78 -3.55
C ASN A 242 -31.29 -10.54 -4.77
N LEU A 243 -30.53 -9.44 -4.74
CA LEU A 243 -29.63 -9.07 -5.82
C LEU A 243 -28.27 -9.74 -5.65
N ALA A 244 -27.88 -10.54 -6.63
CA ALA A 244 -26.59 -11.20 -6.71
C ALA A 244 -25.49 -10.22 -7.15
N ILE A 245 -25.35 -9.06 -6.49
CA ILE A 245 -24.42 -7.99 -6.92
C ILE A 245 -22.95 -8.37 -6.66
N TYR A 246 -22.67 -9.04 -5.55
CA TYR A 246 -21.28 -9.36 -5.15
C TYR A 246 -20.83 -10.75 -5.55
N ILE A 247 -21.71 -11.75 -5.47
CA ILE A 247 -21.37 -13.15 -5.75
C ILE A 247 -22.53 -13.76 -6.54
N PRO A 248 -22.64 -13.44 -7.84
CA PRO A 248 -23.72 -13.96 -8.67
C PRO A 248 -23.74 -15.50 -8.76
N THR A 249 -22.60 -16.14 -8.50
CA THR A 249 -22.46 -17.60 -8.52
C THR A 249 -23.23 -18.31 -7.41
N ASP A 250 -23.47 -17.66 -6.26
CA ASP A 250 -24.23 -18.24 -5.14
C ASP A 250 -25.73 -18.33 -5.42
N PHE A 251 -26.21 -17.56 -6.41
CA PHE A 251 -27.59 -17.51 -6.83
C PHE A 251 -27.89 -18.36 -8.09
N LEU A 252 -26.90 -19.14 -8.55
CA LEU A 252 -27.08 -20.05 -9.67
C LEU A 252 -27.90 -21.28 -9.25
N LEU A 253 -28.89 -21.63 -10.05
CA LEU A 253 -29.57 -22.92 -9.92
C LEU A 253 -28.54 -24.05 -10.08
N ASP A 254 -28.60 -25.06 -9.24
CA ASP A 254 -27.65 -26.19 -9.25
C ASP A 254 -27.58 -26.86 -10.62
N SER A 255 -28.69 -26.97 -11.32
CA SER A 255 -28.79 -27.51 -12.70
C SER A 255 -27.98 -26.72 -13.74
N LYS A 256 -27.65 -25.45 -13.46
CA LYS A 256 -26.91 -24.57 -14.37
C LYS A 256 -25.50 -24.22 -13.88
N ARG A 257 -25.13 -24.65 -12.68
CA ARG A 257 -23.87 -24.31 -12.03
C ARG A 257 -22.66 -24.75 -12.86
N SER A 258 -22.68 -25.94 -13.44
CA SER A 258 -21.61 -26.45 -14.31
C SER A 258 -21.36 -25.61 -15.57
N LYS A 259 -22.35 -24.84 -16.01
CA LYS A 259 -22.20 -23.95 -17.17
C LYS A 259 -21.35 -22.70 -16.87
N TYR A 260 -21.35 -22.23 -15.61
CA TYR A 260 -20.76 -20.96 -15.20
C TYR A 260 -19.57 -21.11 -14.26
N ILE A 261 -19.44 -22.24 -13.57
CA ILE A 261 -18.37 -22.54 -12.65
C ILE A 261 -17.50 -23.66 -13.21
N ASP A 262 -16.18 -23.47 -13.22
CA ASP A 262 -15.22 -24.52 -13.54
C ASP A 262 -14.85 -25.27 -12.25
N PRO A 263 -15.32 -26.52 -12.05
CA PRO A 263 -15.08 -27.25 -10.82
C PRO A 263 -13.61 -27.61 -10.60
N SER A 264 -12.78 -27.61 -11.65
CA SER A 264 -11.35 -27.91 -11.55
C SER A 264 -10.53 -26.74 -10.99
N LYS A 265 -11.01 -25.52 -11.14
CA LYS A 265 -10.32 -24.28 -10.74
C LYS A 265 -10.94 -23.57 -9.56
N ASN A 266 -12.13 -24.00 -9.12
CA ASN A 266 -12.94 -23.33 -8.09
C ASN A 266 -13.12 -21.81 -8.33
N ILE A 267 -13.18 -21.43 -9.60
CA ILE A 267 -13.39 -20.06 -10.07
C ILE A 267 -14.54 -20.05 -11.08
N ASP A 268 -15.26 -18.94 -11.16
CA ASP A 268 -16.22 -18.76 -12.23
C ASP A 268 -15.53 -18.59 -13.60
N ARG A 269 -16.25 -18.70 -14.69
CA ARG A 269 -15.68 -18.54 -16.04
C ARG A 269 -15.22 -17.11 -16.33
N ALA A 270 -15.56 -16.13 -15.49
CA ALA A 270 -15.05 -14.76 -15.52
C ALA A 270 -13.76 -14.60 -14.70
N GLY A 271 -13.31 -15.65 -13.97
CA GLY A 271 -12.08 -15.65 -13.21
C GLY A 271 -12.23 -15.20 -11.75
N CYS A 272 -13.45 -15.07 -11.24
CA CYS A 272 -13.71 -14.77 -9.83
C CYS A 272 -13.72 -16.04 -8.98
N PRO A 273 -13.20 -16.01 -7.71
CA PRO A 273 -13.27 -17.16 -6.82
C PRO A 273 -14.72 -17.60 -6.58
N ALA A 274 -15.02 -18.87 -6.85
CA ALA A 274 -16.30 -19.47 -6.46
C ALA A 274 -16.24 -19.73 -4.95
N THR A 275 -16.97 -18.96 -4.16
CA THR A 275 -17.10 -19.21 -2.72
C THR A 275 -17.86 -20.53 -2.48
N ARG A 276 -17.37 -21.29 -1.50
CA ARG A 276 -18.06 -22.48 -0.97
C ARG A 276 -19.06 -22.07 0.07
#